data_1dfd8eb948e4ae49be5d4e945f89f705
#
_entry.id   1dfd8eb948e4ae49be5d4e945f89f705
#
_cell.length_a   1.000
_cell.length_b   1.000
_cell.length_c   1.000
_cell.angle_alpha   90.00
_cell.angle_beta   90.00
_cell.angle_gamma   90.00
#
_symmetry.space_group_name_H-M   'P 1'
#
loop_
_entity.id
_entity.type
_entity.pdbx_description
1 polymer ?
#
loop_
_entity_poly.entity_id
_entity_poly.type
_entity_poly.pdbx_seq_one_letter_code
_entity_poly.pdbx_strand_id
1 'polypeptide(L)'
;MRQELKEMLDLRRTNDRIEELNRRIRDRDFAVTAKEGTAIKSKQLAEARIKMLQLQRDARSLEFKLKKKSIWENVGNVASFPRSMLATMDMSYALRQAILPSIAHPKIATKAFSKAFVAFYSQKKADAVDIDLKNHELRPLFDKYGLYFSSMDQDMSMREEAFVSNMAERIWVFGKVVLASERNMVTGLNLLRAGLMTDFLSKNPHLSGKVLEPKTKALAKEIKDLEESRDESPEKRKAYDKKIKDLTELQRQEQAKYAYARYVNIATGRGDLGKMSGAAETLSLFFFAPRFAASRIQAPFAAINAMRKHPELLKEIGKQWAFYLGTGQTMIQLARLAGASVSIDADDSDWGKIVIGNIHIDIWGGEQQPMRLIALAAKGARQTHRGETSDFGPDDVERFVRYKLSPAVGALLEQGTGKNVIGQKIEGKTIPTPIGDVNIPWRAVSALSKVIPIIVQSGAEAYTEGEDPKTVVSILLGESLGLSISVYKR
;
A
#
# COMPACT_ATOMS: atom_id res chain seq x y z
N MET A 1 40.29 -4.65 -2.01
CA MET A 1 40.84 -5.41 -3.14
C MET A 1 40.61 -6.93 -3.06
N ARG A 2 41.13 -7.71 -2.06
CA ARG A 2 40.85 -9.16 -1.97
C ARG A 2 39.35 -9.50 -1.76
N GLN A 3 38.65 -8.74 -0.95
CA GLN A 3 37.21 -8.94 -0.68
C GLN A 3 36.36 -8.58 -1.90
N GLU A 4 36.67 -7.48 -2.57
CA GLU A 4 36.02 -7.05 -3.83
C GLU A 4 36.20 -8.09 -4.93
N LEU A 5 37.43 -8.62 -5.09
CA LEU A 5 37.67 -9.69 -6.07
C LEU A 5 36.88 -10.95 -5.77
N LYS A 6 36.74 -11.33 -4.49
CA LYS A 6 35.94 -12.47 -4.08
C LYS A 6 34.45 -12.25 -4.42
N GLU A 7 33.91 -11.06 -4.10
CA GLU A 7 32.53 -10.71 -4.40
C GLU A 7 32.25 -10.67 -5.93
N MET A 8 33.20 -10.18 -6.74
CA MET A 8 33.12 -10.22 -8.19
C MET A 8 33.11 -11.67 -8.75
N LEU A 9 33.93 -12.55 -8.19
CA LEU A 9 33.97 -13.97 -8.61
C LEU A 9 32.67 -14.69 -8.20
N ASP A 10 32.12 -14.38 -7.02
CA ASP A 10 30.86 -14.96 -6.55
C ASP A 10 29.67 -14.44 -7.39
N LEU A 11 29.69 -13.16 -7.77
CA LEU A 11 28.69 -12.59 -8.69
C LEU A 11 28.72 -13.29 -10.06
N ARG A 12 29.92 -13.47 -10.64
CA ARG A 12 30.06 -14.19 -11.92
C ARG A 12 29.53 -15.61 -11.84
N ARG A 13 29.91 -16.39 -10.83
CA ARG A 13 29.39 -17.76 -10.61
C ARG A 13 27.88 -17.80 -10.45
N THR A 14 27.31 -16.79 -9.76
CA THR A 14 25.87 -16.69 -9.55
C THR A 14 25.16 -16.40 -10.88
N ASN A 15 25.68 -15.52 -11.71
CA ASN A 15 25.13 -15.21 -13.04
C ASN A 15 25.22 -16.43 -13.98
N ASP A 16 26.34 -17.14 -14.03
CA ASP A 16 26.49 -18.38 -14.82
C ASP A 16 25.42 -19.42 -14.39
N ARG A 17 25.16 -19.52 -13.09
CA ARG A 17 24.12 -20.43 -12.56
C ARG A 17 22.70 -20.00 -12.90
N ILE A 18 22.43 -18.70 -12.94
CA ILE A 18 21.16 -18.15 -13.39
C ILE A 18 20.94 -18.47 -14.86
N GLU A 19 21.93 -18.30 -15.72
CA GLU A 19 21.84 -18.62 -17.14
C GLU A 19 21.58 -20.12 -17.38
N GLU A 20 22.30 -20.99 -16.68
CA GLU A 20 22.05 -22.44 -16.75
C GLU A 20 20.63 -22.79 -16.35
N LEU A 21 20.12 -22.25 -15.24
CA LEU A 21 18.75 -22.50 -14.80
C LEU A 21 17.70 -21.94 -15.76
N ASN A 22 17.95 -20.75 -16.35
CA ASN A 22 17.08 -20.18 -17.37
C ASN A 22 17.00 -21.08 -18.61
N ARG A 23 18.14 -21.62 -19.08
CA ARG A 23 18.20 -22.58 -20.15
C ARG A 23 17.37 -23.83 -19.83
N ARG A 24 17.61 -24.44 -18.66
CA ARG A 24 16.88 -25.66 -18.22
C ARG A 24 15.38 -25.41 -18.08
N ILE A 25 14.97 -24.23 -17.58
CA ILE A 25 13.56 -23.84 -17.46
C ILE A 25 12.93 -23.69 -18.84
N ARG A 26 13.62 -23.04 -19.79
CA ARG A 26 13.16 -22.83 -21.16
C ARG A 26 13.02 -24.15 -21.89
N ASP A 27 14.04 -25.00 -21.80
CA ASP A 27 14.12 -26.26 -22.53
C ASP A 27 13.32 -27.38 -21.82
N ARG A 28 12.78 -27.10 -20.62
CA ARG A 28 12.12 -28.08 -19.73
C ARG A 28 12.98 -29.32 -19.46
N ASP A 29 14.28 -29.09 -19.41
CA ASP A 29 15.30 -30.13 -19.20
C ASP A 29 15.43 -30.44 -17.70
N PHE A 30 14.57 -31.35 -17.21
CA PHE A 30 14.59 -31.88 -15.86
C PHE A 30 14.60 -33.40 -15.90
N ALA A 31 15.48 -34.00 -15.10
CA ALA A 31 15.56 -35.45 -14.99
C ALA A 31 14.22 -36.04 -14.54
N VAL A 32 13.71 -37.02 -15.29
CA VAL A 32 12.46 -37.73 -14.97
C VAL A 32 12.77 -39.21 -14.87
N THR A 33 12.42 -39.82 -13.77
CA THR A 33 12.39 -41.27 -13.65
C THR A 33 11.13 -41.81 -14.34
N ALA A 34 11.24 -42.92 -15.09
CA ALA A 34 10.23 -43.41 -16.03
C ALA A 34 8.84 -43.75 -15.41
N LYS A 35 8.65 -43.63 -14.11
CA LYS A 35 7.38 -43.97 -13.40
C LYS A 35 6.58 -42.73 -12.91
N GLU A 36 7.10 -41.53 -13.03
CA GLU A 36 6.49 -40.36 -12.37
C GLU A 36 6.23 -39.25 -13.41
N GLY A 37 5.03 -39.20 -13.90
CA GLY A 37 4.62 -38.35 -15.01
C GLY A 37 4.66 -36.83 -14.75
N THR A 38 3.84 -36.09 -15.44
CA THR A 38 3.75 -34.62 -15.55
C THR A 38 3.82 -33.84 -14.22
N ALA A 39 3.38 -34.44 -13.11
CA ALA A 39 3.37 -33.81 -11.80
C ALA A 39 4.78 -33.55 -11.22
N ILE A 40 5.75 -34.44 -11.47
CA ILE A 40 7.13 -34.28 -10.99
C ILE A 40 7.86 -33.23 -11.82
N LYS A 41 7.65 -33.22 -13.15
CA LYS A 41 8.19 -32.15 -14.00
C LYS A 41 7.72 -30.78 -13.55
N SER A 42 6.44 -30.64 -13.16
CA SER A 42 5.89 -29.39 -12.67
C SER A 42 6.48 -28.98 -11.32
N LYS A 43 6.73 -29.94 -10.41
CA LYS A 43 7.37 -29.69 -9.12
C LYS A 43 8.84 -29.27 -9.29
N GLN A 44 9.60 -29.98 -10.11
CA GLN A 44 11.00 -29.63 -10.41
C GLN A 44 11.11 -28.25 -11.09
N LEU A 45 10.21 -27.93 -12.01
CA LEU A 45 10.13 -26.62 -12.64
C LEU A 45 9.84 -25.51 -11.60
N ALA A 46 8.91 -25.74 -10.67
CA ALA A 46 8.61 -24.79 -9.61
C ALA A 46 9.82 -24.59 -8.67
N GLU A 47 10.50 -25.65 -8.28
CA GLU A 47 11.72 -25.62 -7.47
C GLU A 47 12.88 -24.91 -8.18
N ALA A 48 13.07 -25.15 -9.47
CA ALA A 48 14.08 -24.45 -10.28
C ALA A 48 13.79 -22.96 -10.39
N ARG A 49 12.54 -22.55 -10.57
CA ARG A 49 12.12 -21.13 -10.58
C ARG A 49 12.36 -20.45 -9.23
N ILE A 50 12.04 -21.12 -8.13
CA ILE A 50 12.31 -20.59 -6.78
C ILE A 50 13.81 -20.41 -6.59
N LYS A 51 14.63 -21.39 -6.99
CA LYS A 51 16.09 -21.30 -6.89
C LYS A 51 16.67 -20.22 -7.77
N MET A 52 16.14 -20.03 -8.98
CA MET A 52 16.52 -18.94 -9.86
C MET A 52 16.23 -17.57 -9.23
N LEU A 53 15.06 -17.35 -8.62
CA LEU A 53 14.73 -16.11 -7.93
C LEU A 53 15.65 -15.85 -6.73
N GLN A 54 16.05 -16.90 -6.00
CA GLN A 54 17.03 -16.78 -4.92
C GLN A 54 18.39 -16.31 -5.45
N LEU A 55 18.88 -16.95 -6.51
CA LEU A 55 20.16 -16.57 -7.13
C LEU A 55 20.14 -15.17 -7.73
N GLN A 56 19.02 -14.77 -8.35
CA GLN A 56 18.86 -13.39 -8.85
C GLN A 56 18.95 -12.35 -7.73
N ARG A 57 18.37 -12.65 -6.55
CA ARG A 57 18.50 -11.79 -5.37
C ARG A 57 19.93 -11.74 -4.84
N ASP A 58 20.58 -12.89 -4.77
CA ASP A 58 21.98 -12.96 -4.33
C ASP A 58 22.89 -12.20 -5.29
N ALA A 59 22.70 -12.34 -6.61
CA ALA A 59 23.43 -11.60 -7.63
C ALA A 59 23.23 -10.08 -7.46
N ARG A 60 22.00 -9.59 -7.32
CA ARG A 60 21.72 -8.17 -7.09
C ARG A 60 22.31 -7.65 -5.79
N SER A 61 22.28 -8.46 -4.71
CA SER A 61 22.91 -8.09 -3.46
C SER A 61 24.43 -7.91 -3.63
N LEU A 62 25.08 -8.76 -4.43
CA LEU A 62 26.49 -8.66 -4.75
C LEU A 62 26.79 -7.46 -5.66
N GLU A 63 26.01 -7.27 -6.74
CA GLU A 63 26.11 -6.08 -7.60
C GLU A 63 25.98 -4.78 -6.80
N PHE A 64 25.03 -4.75 -5.87
CA PHE A 64 24.82 -3.59 -5.01
C PHE A 64 25.99 -3.32 -4.07
N LYS A 65 26.66 -4.36 -3.56
CA LYS A 65 27.88 -4.23 -2.74
C LYS A 65 29.07 -3.71 -3.56
N LEU A 66 29.16 -4.12 -4.82
CA LEU A 66 30.23 -3.73 -5.73
C LEU A 66 30.05 -2.34 -6.35
N LYS A 67 28.79 -1.87 -6.45
CA LYS A 67 28.49 -0.56 -7.02
C LYS A 67 29.05 0.56 -6.12
N LYS A 68 29.92 1.41 -6.67
CA LYS A 68 30.34 2.66 -5.99
C LYS A 68 29.11 3.56 -5.80
N LYS A 69 28.77 3.82 -4.54
CA LYS A 69 27.61 4.64 -4.19
C LYS A 69 27.93 6.11 -4.38
N SER A 70 27.00 6.83 -5.01
CA SER A 70 26.99 8.28 -5.01
C SER A 70 26.80 8.82 -3.59
N ILE A 71 27.33 10.02 -3.31
CA ILE A 71 27.08 10.72 -2.04
C ILE A 71 25.57 10.85 -1.79
N TRP A 72 24.79 11.15 -2.82
CA TRP A 72 23.33 11.28 -2.74
C TRP A 72 22.62 9.96 -2.42
N GLU A 73 23.10 8.82 -2.94
CA GLU A 73 22.59 7.49 -2.56
C GLU A 73 22.86 7.18 -1.08
N ASN A 74 24.02 7.60 -0.56
CA ASN A 74 24.33 7.45 0.86
C ASN A 74 23.42 8.32 1.73
N VAL A 75 23.19 9.58 1.36
CA VAL A 75 22.23 10.47 2.04
C VAL A 75 20.83 9.88 2.02
N GLY A 76 20.38 9.36 0.87
CA GLY A 76 19.10 8.70 0.72
C GLY A 76 18.95 7.46 1.64
N ASN A 77 20.00 6.65 1.76
CA ASN A 77 20.00 5.48 2.65
C ASN A 77 19.91 5.87 4.14
N VAL A 78 20.65 6.92 4.55
CA VAL A 78 20.60 7.43 5.93
C VAL A 78 19.21 8.02 6.22
N ALA A 79 18.65 8.81 5.30
CA ALA A 79 17.33 9.43 5.46
C ALA A 79 16.18 8.41 5.47
N SER A 80 16.31 7.28 4.75
CA SER A 80 15.29 6.23 4.72
C SER A 80 15.38 5.23 5.88
N PHE A 81 16.50 5.16 6.60
CA PHE A 81 16.69 4.27 7.73
C PHE A 81 15.64 4.43 8.83
N PRO A 82 15.35 5.64 9.36
CA PRO A 82 14.32 5.82 10.37
C PRO A 82 12.94 5.35 9.88
N ARG A 83 12.60 5.59 8.62
CA ARG A 83 11.33 5.13 8.02
C ARG A 83 11.22 3.60 8.04
N SER A 84 12.29 2.90 7.66
CA SER A 84 12.32 1.43 7.69
C SER A 84 12.13 0.89 9.09
N MET A 85 12.74 1.53 10.08
CA MET A 85 12.60 1.14 11.49
C MET A 85 11.20 1.37 12.02
N LEU A 86 10.60 2.52 11.75
CA LEU A 86 9.23 2.84 12.18
C LEU A 86 8.19 1.86 11.61
N ALA A 87 8.37 1.43 10.37
CA ALA A 87 7.47 0.49 9.70
C ALA A 87 7.79 -1.00 10.00
N THR A 88 8.87 -1.27 10.75
CA THR A 88 9.21 -2.63 11.15
C THR A 88 8.13 -3.21 12.07
N MET A 89 7.74 -4.46 11.83
CA MET A 89 6.65 -5.16 12.53
C MET A 89 5.25 -4.58 12.27
N ASP A 90 5.11 -3.61 11.35
CA ASP A 90 3.79 -3.10 10.99
C ASP A 90 3.04 -4.11 10.12
N MET A 91 2.20 -4.92 10.74
CA MET A 91 1.25 -5.82 10.08
C MET A 91 -0.10 -5.14 9.84
N SER A 92 -0.25 -3.90 10.26
CA SER A 92 -1.50 -3.13 10.19
C SER A 92 -1.89 -2.71 8.76
N TYR A 93 -0.99 -2.88 7.77
CA TYR A 93 -1.27 -2.52 6.38
C TYR A 93 -2.58 -3.11 5.87
N ALA A 94 -2.98 -4.28 6.37
CA ALA A 94 -4.22 -4.96 6.01
C ALA A 94 -5.46 -4.09 6.29
N LEU A 95 -5.49 -3.44 7.45
CA LEU A 95 -6.57 -2.56 7.89
C LEU A 95 -6.20 -1.07 7.85
N ARG A 96 -4.93 -0.73 7.57
CA ARG A 96 -4.55 0.67 7.27
C ARG A 96 -4.54 0.94 5.77
N GLN A 97 -3.80 0.17 4.98
CA GLN A 97 -3.69 0.43 3.53
C GLN A 97 -4.86 -0.13 2.73
N ALA A 98 -5.42 -1.24 3.16
CA ALA A 98 -6.43 -1.98 2.40
C ALA A 98 -7.77 -2.12 3.13
N ILE A 99 -8.09 -1.22 4.08
CA ILE A 99 -9.31 -1.31 4.89
C ILE A 99 -10.59 -1.35 4.03
N LEU A 100 -10.71 -0.47 3.03
CA LEU A 100 -11.86 -0.37 2.15
C LEU A 100 -12.20 -1.72 1.48
N PRO A 101 -11.28 -2.34 0.70
CA PRO A 101 -11.57 -3.62 0.07
C PRO A 101 -11.61 -4.79 1.07
N SER A 102 -10.85 -4.74 2.17
CA SER A 102 -10.79 -5.85 3.14
C SER A 102 -12.11 -6.07 3.87
N ILE A 103 -12.75 -5.00 4.32
CA ILE A 103 -14.05 -5.07 5.00
C ILE A 103 -15.15 -5.57 4.05
N ALA A 104 -15.14 -5.12 2.80
CA ALA A 104 -16.15 -5.49 1.81
C ALA A 104 -15.97 -6.89 1.23
N HIS A 105 -14.73 -7.42 1.22
CA HIS A 105 -14.37 -8.72 0.69
C HIS A 105 -13.60 -9.58 1.70
N PRO A 106 -14.20 -9.89 2.88
CA PRO A 106 -13.49 -10.53 3.98
C PRO A 106 -12.89 -11.89 3.61
N LYS A 107 -13.54 -12.67 2.74
CA LYS A 107 -13.00 -13.96 2.28
C LYS A 107 -11.72 -13.81 1.47
N ILE A 108 -11.66 -12.81 0.57
CA ILE A 108 -10.47 -12.51 -0.23
C ILE A 108 -9.36 -11.99 0.67
N ALA A 109 -9.70 -11.05 1.55
CA ALA A 109 -8.77 -10.45 2.51
C ALA A 109 -8.15 -11.50 3.44
N THR A 110 -8.97 -12.35 4.08
CA THR A 110 -8.49 -13.42 4.97
C THR A 110 -7.56 -14.36 4.23
N LYS A 111 -7.91 -14.80 3.00
CA LYS A 111 -7.05 -15.67 2.20
C LYS A 111 -5.71 -15.00 1.85
N ALA A 112 -5.73 -13.71 1.49
CA ALA A 112 -4.53 -12.96 1.15
C ALA A 112 -3.62 -12.79 2.38
N PHE A 113 -4.18 -12.36 3.51
CA PHE A 113 -3.40 -12.07 4.72
C PHE A 113 -2.92 -13.33 5.44
N SER A 114 -3.67 -14.44 5.40
CA SER A 114 -3.16 -15.73 5.91
C SER A 114 -1.92 -16.18 5.15
N LYS A 115 -1.89 -16.08 3.83
CA LYS A 115 -0.70 -16.38 3.02
C LYS A 115 0.44 -15.38 3.28
N ALA A 116 0.12 -14.11 3.47
CA ALA A 116 1.07 -13.08 3.82
C ALA A 116 1.72 -13.35 5.17
N PHE A 117 0.95 -13.76 6.16
CA PHE A 117 1.46 -14.14 7.48
C PHE A 117 2.45 -15.33 7.39
N VAL A 118 2.16 -16.33 6.56
CA VAL A 118 3.11 -17.42 6.30
C VAL A 118 4.36 -16.91 5.59
N ALA A 119 4.23 -15.95 4.66
CA ALA A 119 5.36 -15.32 3.97
C ALA A 119 6.25 -14.50 4.92
N PHE A 120 5.70 -13.94 6.01
CA PHE A 120 6.50 -13.30 7.06
C PHE A 120 7.59 -14.20 7.59
N TYR A 121 7.26 -15.45 7.90
CA TYR A 121 8.21 -16.43 8.46
C TYR A 121 9.04 -17.18 7.40
N SER A 122 8.62 -17.19 6.14
CA SER A 122 9.24 -18.03 5.11
C SER A 122 9.40 -17.32 3.76
N GLN A 123 10.65 -17.02 3.41
CA GLN A 123 11.01 -16.49 2.09
C GLN A 123 10.56 -17.44 0.97
N LYS A 124 10.78 -18.76 1.14
CA LYS A 124 10.37 -19.77 0.15
C LYS A 124 8.86 -19.73 -0.14
N LYS A 125 8.05 -19.45 0.87
CA LYS A 125 6.58 -19.32 0.70
C LYS A 125 6.21 -18.03 -0.01
N ALA A 126 6.90 -16.91 0.28
CA ALA A 126 6.72 -15.65 -0.46
C ALA A 126 7.08 -15.83 -1.94
N ASP A 127 8.20 -16.47 -2.24
CA ASP A 127 8.63 -16.78 -3.61
C ASP A 127 7.63 -17.65 -4.36
N ALA A 128 7.07 -18.66 -3.69
CA ALA A 128 6.04 -19.50 -4.29
C ALA A 128 4.79 -18.69 -4.66
N VAL A 129 4.36 -17.77 -3.80
CA VAL A 129 3.22 -16.88 -4.10
C VAL A 129 3.54 -15.94 -5.27
N ASP A 130 4.76 -15.37 -5.33
CA ASP A 130 5.16 -14.50 -6.44
C ASP A 130 5.16 -15.26 -7.78
N ILE A 131 5.66 -16.50 -7.79
CA ILE A 131 5.60 -17.40 -8.95
C ILE A 131 4.16 -17.71 -9.36
N ASP A 132 3.30 -18.04 -8.39
CA ASP A 132 1.89 -18.32 -8.66
C ASP A 132 1.20 -17.11 -9.27
N LEU A 133 1.47 -15.90 -8.78
CA LEU A 133 0.94 -14.65 -9.34
C LEU A 133 1.48 -14.35 -10.74
N LYS A 134 2.78 -14.59 -11.00
CA LYS A 134 3.39 -14.41 -12.32
C LYS A 134 2.82 -15.40 -13.36
N ASN A 135 2.45 -16.61 -12.91
CA ASN A 135 1.86 -17.64 -13.77
C ASN A 135 0.32 -17.67 -13.70
N HIS A 136 -0.31 -16.69 -13.05
CA HIS A 136 -1.76 -16.67 -12.91
C HIS A 136 -2.43 -16.55 -14.29
N GLU A 137 -3.49 -17.32 -14.53
CA GLU A 137 -4.20 -17.35 -15.81
C GLU A 137 -4.63 -15.95 -16.29
N LEU A 138 -5.07 -15.10 -15.35
CA LEU A 138 -5.50 -13.72 -15.63
C LEU A 138 -4.35 -12.71 -15.59
N ARG A 139 -3.09 -13.13 -15.42
CA ARG A 139 -1.95 -12.20 -15.34
C ARG A 139 -1.84 -11.25 -16.54
N PRO A 140 -2.01 -11.71 -17.79
CA PRO A 140 -1.98 -10.82 -18.95
C PRO A 140 -3.08 -9.73 -18.90
N LEU A 141 -4.25 -10.05 -18.30
CA LEU A 141 -5.32 -9.08 -18.14
C LEU A 141 -5.00 -8.09 -17.01
N PHE A 142 -4.42 -8.54 -15.90
CA PHE A 142 -3.99 -7.66 -14.82
C PHE A 142 -2.98 -6.61 -15.32
N ASP A 143 -1.99 -7.06 -16.09
CA ASP A 143 -0.97 -6.17 -16.66
C ASP A 143 -1.60 -5.22 -17.71
N LYS A 144 -2.49 -5.73 -18.57
CA LYS A 144 -3.22 -4.93 -19.56
C LYS A 144 -4.00 -3.80 -18.91
N TYR A 145 -4.70 -4.06 -17.80
CA TYR A 145 -5.52 -3.04 -17.11
C TYR A 145 -4.76 -2.21 -16.08
N GLY A 146 -3.45 -2.42 -15.97
CA GLY A 146 -2.59 -1.63 -15.09
C GLY A 146 -2.77 -1.94 -13.60
N LEU A 147 -3.20 -3.17 -13.26
CA LEU A 147 -3.20 -3.62 -11.87
C LEU A 147 -1.76 -3.77 -11.39
N TYR A 148 -1.43 -3.07 -10.33
CA TYR A 148 -0.07 -3.02 -9.84
C TYR A 148 0.28 -4.21 -8.95
N PHE A 149 1.45 -4.78 -9.19
CA PHE A 149 2.06 -5.78 -8.33
C PHE A 149 3.46 -5.32 -7.93
N SER A 150 3.69 -5.19 -6.64
CA SER A 150 5.04 -4.98 -6.11
C SER A 150 5.85 -6.26 -6.31
N SER A 151 7.06 -6.16 -6.82
CA SER A 151 7.99 -7.29 -6.88
C SER A 151 9.14 -7.03 -5.94
N MET A 152 9.51 -8.02 -5.15
CA MET A 152 10.71 -7.96 -4.32
C MET A 152 12.00 -7.91 -5.16
N ASP A 153 11.87 -8.17 -6.46
CA ASP A 153 12.97 -8.16 -7.43
C ASP A 153 13.12 -6.85 -8.20
N GLN A 154 12.24 -5.86 -7.99
CA GLN A 154 12.29 -4.56 -8.68
C GLN A 154 13.31 -3.62 -8.02
N ASP A 155 13.85 -2.66 -8.80
CA ASP A 155 14.71 -1.60 -8.27
C ASP A 155 14.03 -0.82 -7.15
N MET A 156 14.84 -0.33 -6.20
CA MET A 156 14.37 0.38 -5.01
C MET A 156 13.44 1.57 -5.33
N SER A 157 13.61 2.22 -6.48
CA SER A 157 12.75 3.31 -6.94
C SER A 157 11.31 2.89 -7.22
N MET A 158 11.08 1.62 -7.52
CA MET A 158 9.74 1.06 -7.75
C MET A 158 9.11 0.45 -6.49
N ARG A 159 9.88 0.27 -5.41
CA ARG A 159 9.46 -0.35 -4.14
C ARG A 159 8.93 0.68 -3.14
N GLU A 160 8.09 1.61 -3.55
CA GLU A 160 7.58 2.62 -2.63
C GLU A 160 6.72 2.07 -1.50
N GLU A 161 6.22 0.87 -1.67
CA GLU A 161 5.53 0.12 -0.62
C GLU A 161 6.52 -0.62 0.28
N ALA A 162 7.77 -0.76 -0.16
CA ALA A 162 8.84 -1.40 0.57
C ALA A 162 9.65 -0.35 1.35
N PHE A 163 9.71 -0.53 2.66
CA PHE A 163 10.44 0.36 3.57
C PHE A 163 11.95 0.06 3.57
N VAL A 164 12.57 -0.01 2.39
CA VAL A 164 13.95 -0.49 2.30
C VAL A 164 14.95 0.63 2.54
N SER A 165 15.60 0.55 3.69
CA SER A 165 16.92 1.13 3.90
C SER A 165 17.96 0.00 3.92
N ASN A 166 18.92 0.05 3.00
CA ASN A 166 20.06 -0.89 3.03
C ASN A 166 20.85 -0.84 4.35
N MET A 167 20.71 0.24 5.13
CA MET A 167 21.27 0.32 6.47
C MET A 167 20.50 -0.54 7.47
N ALA A 168 19.16 -0.60 7.40
CA ALA A 168 18.37 -1.45 8.27
C ALA A 168 18.69 -2.94 8.05
N GLU A 169 18.90 -3.36 6.79
CA GLU A 169 19.30 -4.73 6.46
C GLU A 169 20.68 -5.12 7.02
N ARG A 170 21.59 -4.17 7.21
CA ARG A 170 22.94 -4.40 7.76
C ARG A 170 22.96 -4.62 9.27
N ILE A 171 21.94 -4.18 9.99
CA ILE A 171 21.82 -4.43 11.42
C ILE A 171 21.27 -5.84 11.62
N TRP A 172 22.12 -6.79 11.96
CA TRP A 172 21.91 -8.24 11.94
C TRP A 172 20.57 -8.72 12.56
N VAL A 173 20.09 -8.10 13.62
CA VAL A 173 18.82 -8.46 14.27
C VAL A 173 17.63 -7.83 13.56
N PHE A 174 17.70 -6.52 13.27
CA PHE A 174 16.58 -5.76 12.72
C PHE A 174 16.36 -6.02 11.21
N GLY A 175 17.42 -6.25 10.44
CA GLY A 175 17.32 -6.49 9.01
C GLY A 175 16.44 -7.68 8.65
N LYS A 176 16.49 -8.77 9.41
CA LYS A 176 15.63 -9.94 9.19
C LYS A 176 14.16 -9.62 9.43
N VAL A 177 13.84 -8.80 10.44
CA VAL A 177 12.47 -8.42 10.77
C VAL A 177 11.92 -7.42 9.75
N VAL A 178 12.72 -6.46 9.32
CA VAL A 178 12.37 -5.51 8.25
C VAL A 178 12.00 -6.27 6.98
N LEU A 179 12.87 -7.18 6.52
CA LEU A 179 12.62 -8.01 5.32
C LEU A 179 11.39 -8.91 5.47
N ALA A 180 11.16 -9.45 6.68
CA ALA A 180 9.97 -10.26 6.95
C ALA A 180 8.68 -9.44 6.87
N SER A 181 8.68 -8.22 7.43
CA SER A 181 7.55 -7.28 7.38
C SER A 181 7.24 -6.86 5.94
N GLU A 182 8.28 -6.57 5.16
CA GLU A 182 8.15 -6.24 3.74
C GLU A 182 7.53 -7.39 2.95
N ARG A 183 8.05 -8.62 3.13
CA ARG A 183 7.49 -9.81 2.46
C ARG A 183 6.01 -10.00 2.77
N ASN A 184 5.64 -9.84 4.04
CA ASN A 184 4.26 -9.92 4.48
C ASN A 184 3.38 -8.92 3.72
N MET A 185 3.75 -7.64 3.74
CA MET A 185 2.99 -6.58 3.11
C MET A 185 2.88 -6.75 1.59
N VAL A 186 4.00 -6.99 0.89
CA VAL A 186 4.02 -7.19 -0.57
C VAL A 186 3.16 -8.39 -0.97
N THR A 187 3.32 -9.52 -0.28
CA THR A 187 2.53 -10.73 -0.55
C THR A 187 1.04 -10.49 -0.33
N GLY A 188 0.68 -9.85 0.78
CA GLY A 188 -0.73 -9.60 1.15
C GLY A 188 -1.42 -8.66 0.17
N LEU A 189 -0.80 -7.53 -0.14
CA LEU A 189 -1.38 -6.55 -1.07
C LEU A 189 -1.50 -7.09 -2.50
N ASN A 190 -0.48 -7.80 -2.98
CA ASN A 190 -0.52 -8.41 -4.30
C ASN A 190 -1.63 -9.46 -4.43
N LEU A 191 -1.77 -10.35 -3.44
CA LEU A 191 -2.85 -11.34 -3.42
C LEU A 191 -4.24 -10.71 -3.31
N LEU A 192 -4.37 -9.66 -2.51
CA LEU A 192 -5.62 -8.91 -2.38
C LEU A 192 -6.02 -8.26 -3.71
N ARG A 193 -5.10 -7.56 -4.37
CA ARG A 193 -5.33 -6.93 -5.68
C ARG A 193 -5.73 -7.96 -6.73
N ALA A 194 -4.98 -9.06 -6.84
CA ALA A 194 -5.31 -10.15 -7.76
C ALA A 194 -6.68 -10.76 -7.45
N GLY A 195 -6.98 -11.02 -6.19
CA GLY A 195 -8.26 -11.57 -5.74
C GLY A 195 -9.45 -10.68 -6.07
N LEU A 196 -9.32 -9.36 -5.82
CA LEU A 196 -10.36 -8.38 -6.13
C LEU A 196 -10.64 -8.30 -7.63
N MET A 197 -9.59 -8.23 -8.45
CA MET A 197 -9.75 -8.16 -9.90
C MET A 197 -10.32 -9.47 -10.47
N THR A 198 -9.90 -10.62 -9.94
CA THR A 198 -10.45 -11.93 -10.31
C THR A 198 -11.93 -12.03 -9.96
N ASP A 199 -12.32 -11.63 -8.75
CA ASP A 199 -13.71 -11.63 -8.29
C ASP A 199 -14.58 -10.69 -9.15
N PHE A 200 -14.09 -9.49 -9.45
CA PHE A 200 -14.76 -8.55 -10.33
C PHE A 200 -15.00 -9.11 -11.73
N LEU A 201 -13.95 -9.68 -12.36
CA LEU A 201 -14.07 -10.27 -13.71
C LEU A 201 -14.98 -11.51 -13.71
N SER A 202 -14.97 -12.32 -12.65
CA SER A 202 -15.83 -13.51 -12.53
C SER A 202 -17.31 -13.16 -12.39
N LYS A 203 -17.62 -12.08 -11.67
CA LYS A 203 -19.00 -11.57 -11.50
C LYS A 203 -19.52 -10.82 -12.73
N ASN A 204 -18.61 -10.37 -13.59
CA ASN A 204 -18.93 -9.61 -14.78
C ASN A 204 -18.38 -10.29 -16.05
N PRO A 205 -18.83 -11.52 -16.38
CA PRO A 205 -18.27 -12.28 -17.51
C PRO A 205 -18.47 -11.58 -18.86
N HIS A 206 -19.50 -10.71 -18.98
CA HIS A 206 -19.73 -9.88 -20.16
C HIS A 206 -18.59 -8.86 -20.39
N LEU A 207 -17.83 -8.49 -19.36
CA LEU A 207 -16.64 -7.64 -19.45
C LEU A 207 -15.37 -8.44 -19.80
N SER A 208 -15.43 -9.75 -19.95
CA SER A 208 -14.26 -10.56 -20.32
C SER A 208 -13.71 -10.14 -21.69
N GLY A 209 -12.38 -10.04 -21.80
CA GLY A 209 -11.72 -9.74 -23.07
C GLY A 209 -12.04 -10.77 -24.17
N LYS A 210 -12.25 -12.04 -23.80
CA LYS A 210 -12.70 -13.09 -24.71
C LYS A 210 -14.06 -12.78 -25.34
N VAL A 211 -14.92 -11.99 -24.65
CA VAL A 211 -16.24 -11.60 -25.13
C VAL A 211 -16.21 -10.24 -25.81
N LEU A 212 -15.54 -9.25 -25.22
CA LEU A 212 -15.52 -7.88 -25.72
C LEU A 212 -14.69 -7.70 -26.99
N GLU A 213 -13.49 -8.27 -27.05
CA GLU A 213 -12.58 -8.07 -28.20
C GLU A 213 -13.16 -8.57 -29.54
N PRO A 214 -13.73 -9.79 -29.63
CA PRO A 214 -14.38 -10.23 -30.86
C PRO A 214 -15.59 -9.35 -31.23
N LYS A 215 -16.43 -8.97 -30.26
CA LYS A 215 -17.57 -8.09 -30.50
C LYS A 215 -17.15 -6.71 -31.00
N THR A 216 -16.12 -6.12 -30.40
CA THR A 216 -15.59 -4.82 -30.81
C THR A 216 -15.03 -4.86 -32.23
N LYS A 217 -14.28 -5.92 -32.59
CA LYS A 217 -13.75 -6.11 -33.93
C LYS A 217 -14.84 -6.32 -34.98
N ALA A 218 -15.83 -7.17 -34.65
CA ALA A 218 -16.96 -7.43 -35.56
C ALA A 218 -17.75 -6.14 -35.81
N LEU A 219 -18.06 -5.39 -34.75
CA LEU A 219 -18.84 -4.17 -34.83
C LEU A 219 -18.08 -3.04 -35.56
N ALA A 220 -16.77 -2.94 -35.36
CA ALA A 220 -15.93 -1.99 -36.10
C ALA A 220 -15.90 -2.29 -37.61
N LYS A 221 -15.91 -3.58 -37.97
CA LYS A 221 -16.03 -4.00 -39.40
C LYS A 221 -17.39 -3.61 -39.97
N GLU A 222 -18.50 -3.93 -39.27
CA GLU A 222 -19.86 -3.59 -39.70
C GLU A 222 -20.05 -2.06 -39.83
N ILE A 223 -19.43 -1.26 -38.95
CA ILE A 223 -19.47 0.19 -39.07
C ILE A 223 -18.79 0.68 -40.33
N LYS A 224 -17.61 0.10 -40.65
CA LYS A 224 -16.88 0.46 -41.85
C LYS A 224 -17.67 0.09 -43.12
N ASP A 225 -18.33 -1.07 -43.13
CA ASP A 225 -19.17 -1.52 -44.25
C ASP A 225 -20.41 -0.62 -44.44
N LEU A 226 -20.94 -0.01 -43.37
CA LEU A 226 -22.07 0.90 -43.41
C LEU A 226 -21.66 2.37 -43.70
N GLU A 227 -20.42 2.74 -43.48
CA GLU A 227 -19.94 4.12 -43.62
C GLU A 227 -20.09 4.66 -45.03
N GLU A 228 -19.78 3.82 -46.04
CA GLU A 228 -19.88 4.17 -47.45
C GLU A 228 -21.33 4.42 -47.92
N SER A 229 -22.32 3.73 -47.29
CA SER A 229 -23.75 3.83 -47.66
C SER A 229 -24.57 4.66 -46.63
N ARG A 230 -23.93 5.29 -45.65
CA ARG A 230 -24.58 5.98 -44.53
C ARG A 230 -25.61 7.02 -44.98
N ASP A 231 -25.30 7.80 -45.98
CA ASP A 231 -26.10 8.95 -46.40
C ASP A 231 -27.07 8.60 -47.53
N GLU A 232 -27.13 7.33 -47.99
CA GLU A 232 -28.04 6.91 -49.07
C GLU A 232 -29.53 6.88 -48.60
N SER A 233 -29.81 6.59 -47.33
CA SER A 233 -31.18 6.64 -46.77
C SER A 233 -31.20 6.94 -45.26
N PRO A 234 -32.33 7.50 -44.75
CA PRO A 234 -32.50 7.75 -43.32
C PRO A 234 -32.40 6.46 -42.46
N GLU A 235 -32.74 5.31 -43.03
CA GLU A 235 -32.69 4.02 -42.36
C GLU A 235 -31.24 3.53 -42.20
N LYS A 236 -30.42 3.67 -43.27
CA LYS A 236 -28.99 3.34 -43.22
C LYS A 236 -28.25 4.25 -42.22
N ARG A 237 -28.58 5.52 -42.21
CA ARG A 237 -28.05 6.46 -41.21
C ARG A 237 -28.39 6.07 -39.76
N LYS A 238 -29.65 5.70 -39.50
CA LYS A 238 -30.07 5.20 -38.19
C LYS A 238 -29.33 3.91 -37.79
N ALA A 239 -29.14 3.01 -38.75
CA ALA A 239 -28.39 1.75 -38.53
C ALA A 239 -26.92 2.04 -38.16
N TYR A 240 -26.26 2.93 -38.88
CA TYR A 240 -24.89 3.39 -38.59
C TYR A 240 -24.80 4.02 -37.20
N ASP A 241 -25.67 4.99 -36.89
CA ASP A 241 -25.66 5.67 -35.58
C ASP A 241 -25.89 4.70 -34.43
N LYS A 242 -26.76 3.69 -34.62
CA LYS A 242 -26.95 2.60 -33.64
C LYS A 242 -25.66 1.80 -33.42
N LYS A 243 -24.96 1.41 -34.49
CA LYS A 243 -23.70 0.64 -34.40
C LYS A 243 -22.59 1.44 -33.74
N ILE A 244 -22.49 2.73 -34.01
CA ILE A 244 -21.57 3.64 -33.32
C ILE A 244 -21.86 3.69 -31.83
N LYS A 245 -23.14 3.80 -31.45
CA LYS A 245 -23.55 3.76 -30.04
C LYS A 245 -23.18 2.46 -29.36
N ASP A 246 -23.42 1.33 -30.01
CA ASP A 246 -23.07 0.01 -29.51
C ASP A 246 -21.54 -0.16 -29.32
N LEU A 247 -20.74 0.34 -30.28
CA LEU A 247 -19.27 0.34 -30.19
C LEU A 247 -18.80 1.22 -29.03
N THR A 248 -19.36 2.40 -28.87
CA THR A 248 -19.05 3.32 -27.76
C THR A 248 -19.35 2.66 -26.41
N GLU A 249 -20.45 1.92 -26.31
CA GLU A 249 -20.81 1.19 -25.10
C GLU A 249 -19.81 0.05 -24.79
N LEU A 250 -19.39 -0.70 -25.80
CA LEU A 250 -18.36 -1.74 -25.64
C LEU A 250 -17.00 -1.14 -25.20
N GLN A 251 -16.63 0.00 -25.79
CA GLN A 251 -15.41 0.74 -25.37
C GLN A 251 -15.54 1.24 -23.91
N ARG A 252 -16.71 1.73 -23.51
CA ARG A 252 -16.98 2.15 -22.14
C ARG A 252 -16.83 0.97 -21.17
N GLN A 253 -17.35 -0.21 -21.53
CA GLN A 253 -17.21 -1.43 -20.73
C GLN A 253 -15.74 -1.88 -20.63
N GLU A 254 -14.95 -1.71 -21.68
CA GLU A 254 -13.50 -1.97 -21.62
C GLU A 254 -12.80 -0.98 -20.66
N GLN A 255 -13.18 0.30 -20.72
CA GLN A 255 -12.63 1.34 -19.83
C GLN A 255 -13.00 1.11 -18.36
N ALA A 256 -14.13 0.47 -18.05
CA ALA A 256 -14.51 0.13 -16.69
C ALA A 256 -13.46 -0.76 -16.00
N LYS A 257 -12.81 -1.67 -16.73
CA LYS A 257 -11.76 -2.54 -16.17
C LYS A 257 -10.50 -1.76 -15.79
N TYR A 258 -10.10 -0.81 -16.62
CA TYR A 258 -9.00 0.12 -16.29
C TYR A 258 -9.35 0.98 -15.07
N ALA A 259 -10.58 1.50 -15.03
CA ALA A 259 -11.05 2.31 -13.91
C ALA A 259 -11.09 1.51 -12.60
N TYR A 260 -11.54 0.25 -12.66
CA TYR A 260 -11.55 -0.62 -11.49
C TYR A 260 -10.14 -0.99 -11.03
N ALA A 261 -9.25 -1.39 -11.92
CA ALA A 261 -7.85 -1.69 -11.58
C ALA A 261 -7.15 -0.47 -10.95
N ARG A 262 -7.34 0.73 -11.52
CA ARG A 262 -6.84 1.98 -10.94
C ARG A 262 -7.41 2.24 -9.55
N TYR A 263 -8.72 2.05 -9.36
CA TYR A 263 -9.36 2.18 -8.05
C TYR A 263 -8.79 1.18 -7.04
N VAL A 264 -8.63 -0.10 -7.42
CA VAL A 264 -8.03 -1.13 -6.55
C VAL A 264 -6.61 -0.75 -6.14
N ASN A 265 -5.79 -0.23 -7.06
CA ASN A 265 -4.46 0.26 -6.72
C ASN A 265 -4.53 1.37 -5.66
N ILE A 266 -5.37 2.38 -5.86
CA ILE A 266 -5.57 3.50 -4.94
C ILE A 266 -6.11 2.99 -3.59
N ALA A 267 -7.16 2.17 -3.59
CA ALA A 267 -7.79 1.65 -2.38
C ALA A 267 -6.87 0.71 -1.56
N THR A 268 -5.79 0.22 -2.17
CA THR A 268 -4.74 -0.58 -1.52
C THR A 268 -3.44 0.20 -1.29
N GLY A 269 -3.52 1.52 -1.19
CA GLY A 269 -2.42 2.37 -0.75
C GLY A 269 -1.51 2.92 -1.86
N ARG A 270 -1.77 2.61 -3.15
CA ARG A 270 -0.95 3.09 -4.26
C ARG A 270 -1.63 4.25 -5.00
N GLY A 271 -1.48 5.46 -4.47
CA GLY A 271 -1.92 6.69 -5.12
C GLY A 271 -1.11 7.02 -6.37
N ASP A 272 -1.74 7.76 -7.27
CA ASP A 272 -1.14 8.26 -8.50
C ASP A 272 -0.48 9.62 -8.24
N LEU A 273 0.81 9.73 -8.47
CA LEU A 273 1.56 10.97 -8.35
C LEU A 273 1.57 11.78 -9.66
N GLY A 274 0.89 11.30 -10.70
CA GLY A 274 0.81 11.98 -11.99
C GLY A 274 2.20 12.25 -12.57
N LYS A 275 2.46 13.49 -12.98
CA LYS A 275 3.75 13.93 -13.53
C LYS A 275 4.92 13.81 -12.54
N MET A 276 4.63 13.75 -11.24
CA MET A 276 5.63 13.58 -10.17
C MET A 276 6.01 12.12 -9.93
N SER A 277 5.44 11.16 -10.67
CA SER A 277 5.76 9.74 -10.51
C SER A 277 7.25 9.42 -10.71
N GLY A 278 7.95 10.16 -11.61
CA GLY A 278 9.41 10.04 -11.79
C GLY A 278 10.23 10.60 -10.63
N ALA A 279 9.65 11.46 -9.80
CA ALA A 279 10.28 12.03 -8.61
C ALA A 279 9.86 11.33 -7.31
N ALA A 280 9.19 10.18 -7.40
CA ALA A 280 8.65 9.48 -6.24
C ALA A 280 9.74 9.09 -5.22
N GLU A 281 10.92 8.70 -5.68
CA GLU A 281 12.08 8.41 -4.83
C GLU A 281 12.53 9.66 -4.07
N THR A 282 12.68 10.79 -4.77
CA THR A 282 13.03 12.08 -4.14
C THR A 282 11.95 12.52 -3.15
N LEU A 283 10.67 12.41 -3.53
CA LEU A 283 9.55 12.71 -2.63
C LEU A 283 9.57 11.84 -1.38
N SER A 284 10.01 10.59 -1.48
CA SER A 284 10.11 9.70 -0.32
C SER A 284 11.19 10.09 0.70
N LEU A 285 12.14 10.95 0.33
CA LEU A 285 13.09 11.54 1.28
C LEU A 285 12.41 12.60 2.17
N PHE A 286 11.45 13.34 1.61
CA PHE A 286 10.74 14.42 2.30
C PHE A 286 9.46 13.94 2.98
N PHE A 287 8.77 12.96 2.41
CA PHE A 287 7.50 12.43 2.92
C PHE A 287 7.63 10.96 3.34
N PHE A 288 6.91 10.57 4.39
CA PHE A 288 6.96 9.22 4.93
C PHE A 288 6.57 8.15 3.89
N ALA A 289 5.42 8.36 3.22
CA ALA A 289 4.88 7.46 2.20
C ALA A 289 4.04 8.27 1.19
N PRO A 290 4.67 8.91 0.18
CA PRO A 290 3.98 9.88 -0.68
C PRO A 290 2.83 9.26 -1.49
N ARG A 291 2.97 8.05 -2.01
CA ARG A 291 1.88 7.37 -2.74
C ARG A 291 0.76 6.94 -1.81
N PHE A 292 1.09 6.49 -0.60
CA PHE A 292 0.09 6.15 0.39
C PHE A 292 -0.71 7.39 0.82
N ALA A 293 -0.04 8.51 1.10
CA ALA A 293 -0.70 9.77 1.42
C ALA A 293 -1.59 10.26 0.26
N ALA A 294 -1.09 10.19 -0.98
CA ALA A 294 -1.87 10.51 -2.16
C ALA A 294 -3.09 9.59 -2.33
N SER A 295 -2.94 8.28 -2.06
CA SER A 295 -4.03 7.31 -2.17
C SER A 295 -5.20 7.64 -1.24
N ARG A 296 -4.92 8.12 -0.02
CA ARG A 296 -5.95 8.50 0.96
C ARG A 296 -6.78 9.69 0.52
N ILE A 297 -6.15 10.69 -0.07
CA ILE A 297 -6.86 11.83 -0.64
C ILE A 297 -7.62 11.41 -1.91
N GLN A 298 -7.01 10.59 -2.74
CA GLN A 298 -7.58 10.21 -4.05
C GLN A 298 -8.72 9.19 -3.95
N ALA A 299 -8.74 8.32 -2.94
CA ALA A 299 -9.68 7.20 -2.85
C ALA A 299 -11.15 7.62 -3.00
N PRO A 300 -11.70 8.62 -2.27
CA PRO A 300 -13.09 9.03 -2.42
C PRO A 300 -13.37 9.62 -3.81
N PHE A 301 -12.46 10.44 -4.34
CA PHE A 301 -12.63 11.05 -5.67
C PHE A 301 -12.52 10.02 -6.80
N ALA A 302 -11.60 9.07 -6.68
CA ALA A 302 -11.45 7.96 -7.62
C ALA A 302 -12.70 7.08 -7.63
N ALA A 303 -13.27 6.79 -6.46
CA ALA A 303 -14.52 6.05 -6.33
C ALA A 303 -15.68 6.75 -7.03
N ILE A 304 -15.92 8.02 -6.70
CA ILE A 304 -17.02 8.81 -7.28
C ILE A 304 -16.85 8.92 -8.81
N ASN A 305 -15.64 9.23 -9.29
CA ASN A 305 -15.38 9.37 -10.72
C ASN A 305 -15.56 8.05 -11.47
N ALA A 306 -15.07 6.93 -10.91
CA ALA A 306 -15.23 5.60 -11.49
C ALA A 306 -16.70 5.19 -11.57
N MET A 307 -17.47 5.35 -10.48
CA MET A 307 -18.91 5.02 -10.44
C MET A 307 -19.73 5.91 -11.37
N ARG A 308 -19.40 7.20 -11.48
CA ARG A 308 -20.11 8.15 -12.38
C ARG A 308 -19.89 7.82 -13.85
N LYS A 309 -18.65 7.46 -14.24
CA LYS A 309 -18.32 7.14 -15.63
C LYS A 309 -18.68 5.73 -16.03
N HIS A 310 -18.72 4.83 -15.07
CA HIS A 310 -18.91 3.39 -15.28
C HIS A 310 -19.93 2.85 -14.26
N PRO A 311 -21.24 2.96 -14.54
CA PRO A 311 -22.31 2.54 -13.61
C PRO A 311 -22.21 1.08 -13.17
N GLU A 312 -21.62 0.19 -13.98
CA GLU A 312 -21.32 -1.19 -13.62
C GLU A 312 -20.40 -1.33 -12.40
N LEU A 313 -19.58 -0.31 -12.09
CA LEU A 313 -18.73 -0.26 -10.92
C LEU A 313 -19.44 0.17 -9.65
N LEU A 314 -20.67 0.72 -9.76
CA LEU A 314 -21.45 1.22 -8.62
C LEU A 314 -21.66 0.12 -7.57
N LYS A 315 -22.02 -1.08 -8.01
CA LYS A 315 -22.27 -2.21 -7.11
C LYS A 315 -20.99 -2.62 -6.37
N GLU A 316 -19.86 -2.63 -7.05
CA GLU A 316 -18.60 -3.13 -6.48
C GLU A 316 -17.90 -2.09 -5.60
N ILE A 317 -17.70 -0.88 -6.13
CA ILE A 317 -17.06 0.21 -5.40
C ILE A 317 -17.98 0.77 -4.32
N GLY A 318 -19.26 0.98 -4.64
CA GLY A 318 -20.25 1.48 -3.70
C GLY A 318 -20.43 0.55 -2.50
N LYS A 319 -20.40 -0.77 -2.73
CA LYS A 319 -20.37 -1.77 -1.66
C LYS A 319 -19.18 -1.57 -0.72
N GLN A 320 -17.97 -1.37 -1.24
CA GLN A 320 -16.77 -1.18 -0.42
C GLN A 320 -16.93 0.04 0.51
N TRP A 321 -17.38 1.15 -0.02
CA TRP A 321 -17.60 2.36 0.76
C TRP A 321 -18.76 2.21 1.76
N ALA A 322 -19.85 1.55 1.36
CA ALA A 322 -20.98 1.31 2.26
C ALA A 322 -20.59 0.43 3.46
N PHE A 323 -19.85 -0.64 3.22
CA PHE A 323 -19.35 -1.50 4.30
C PHE A 323 -18.36 -0.78 5.21
N TYR A 324 -17.42 0.00 4.63
CA TYR A 324 -16.45 0.77 5.39
C TYR A 324 -17.12 1.80 6.30
N LEU A 325 -17.97 2.66 5.74
CA LEU A 325 -18.69 3.68 6.50
C LEU A 325 -19.68 3.06 7.51
N GLY A 326 -20.39 2.02 7.09
CA GLY A 326 -21.36 1.32 7.94
C GLY A 326 -20.68 0.64 9.14
N THR A 327 -19.55 -0.04 8.91
CA THR A 327 -18.77 -0.67 10.00
C THR A 327 -18.22 0.39 10.95
N GLY A 328 -17.60 1.46 10.44
CA GLY A 328 -17.08 2.53 11.27
C GLY A 328 -18.18 3.20 12.09
N GLN A 329 -19.34 3.49 11.47
CA GLN A 329 -20.47 4.08 12.18
C GLN A 329 -21.03 3.13 13.26
N THR A 330 -21.10 1.83 12.97
CA THR A 330 -21.54 0.82 13.96
C THR A 330 -20.59 0.79 15.15
N MET A 331 -19.27 0.77 14.91
CA MET A 331 -18.27 0.81 15.98
C MET A 331 -18.41 2.07 16.84
N ILE A 332 -18.62 3.23 16.22
CA ILE A 332 -18.85 4.49 16.94
C ILE A 332 -20.11 4.41 17.83
N GLN A 333 -21.21 3.88 17.32
CA GLN A 333 -22.46 3.76 18.10
C GLN A 333 -22.29 2.79 19.28
N LEU A 334 -21.64 1.65 19.05
CA LEU A 334 -21.35 0.69 20.12
C LEU A 334 -20.43 1.30 21.18
N ALA A 335 -19.41 2.06 20.78
CA ALA A 335 -18.52 2.74 21.70
C ALA A 335 -19.27 3.80 22.55
N ARG A 336 -20.16 4.59 21.95
CA ARG A 336 -21.02 5.54 22.66
C ARG A 336 -21.93 4.86 23.67
N LEU A 337 -22.53 3.73 23.29
CA LEU A 337 -23.35 2.93 24.19
C LEU A 337 -22.53 2.37 25.37
N ALA A 338 -21.24 2.12 25.16
CA ALA A 338 -20.31 1.70 26.19
C ALA A 338 -19.71 2.87 27.01
N GLY A 339 -20.18 4.12 26.78
CA GLY A 339 -19.76 5.31 27.54
C GLY A 339 -18.57 6.07 26.96
N ALA A 340 -18.09 5.71 25.75
CA ALA A 340 -17.05 6.47 25.07
C ALA A 340 -17.60 7.78 24.47
N SER A 341 -16.77 8.81 24.39
CA SER A 341 -17.07 10.03 23.66
C SER A 341 -16.57 9.95 22.21
N VAL A 342 -17.28 10.61 21.28
CA VAL A 342 -16.88 10.73 19.88
C VAL A 342 -17.24 12.13 19.39
N SER A 343 -16.25 12.89 18.97
CA SER A 343 -16.46 14.19 18.35
C SER A 343 -16.93 14.04 16.90
N ILE A 344 -17.95 14.83 16.54
CA ILE A 344 -18.46 14.96 15.15
C ILE A 344 -18.09 16.31 14.52
N ASP A 345 -17.44 17.19 15.31
CA ASP A 345 -16.98 18.49 14.82
C ASP A 345 -15.64 18.36 14.10
N ALA A 346 -15.57 18.77 12.84
CA ALA A 346 -14.35 18.68 12.05
C ALA A 346 -13.23 19.61 12.55
N ASP A 347 -13.55 20.65 13.32
CA ASP A 347 -12.56 21.52 13.95
C ASP A 347 -11.81 20.79 15.08
N ASP A 348 -12.45 19.81 15.70
CA ASP A 348 -11.83 18.98 16.72
C ASP A 348 -10.82 17.99 16.12
N SER A 349 -9.64 17.88 16.72
CA SER A 349 -8.61 16.91 16.34
C SER A 349 -9.05 15.45 16.52
N ASP A 350 -10.05 15.23 17.38
CA ASP A 350 -10.61 13.92 17.66
C ASP A 350 -11.88 13.60 16.86
N TRP A 351 -12.13 14.37 15.81
CA TRP A 351 -13.22 14.12 14.89
C TRP A 351 -13.26 12.66 14.42
N GLY A 352 -14.35 11.96 14.70
CA GLY A 352 -14.55 10.57 14.31
C GLY A 352 -13.71 9.54 15.08
N LYS A 353 -12.92 9.93 16.08
CA LYS A 353 -12.22 8.99 16.96
C LYS A 353 -13.11 8.58 18.13
N ILE A 354 -12.85 7.40 18.66
CA ILE A 354 -13.44 6.89 19.89
C ILE A 354 -12.51 7.30 21.04
N VAL A 355 -13.03 8.03 22.03
CA VAL A 355 -12.26 8.53 23.17
C VAL A 355 -12.76 7.89 24.45
N ILE A 356 -11.87 7.20 25.17
CA ILE A 356 -12.14 6.52 26.45
C ILE A 356 -11.10 7.02 27.46
N GLY A 357 -11.49 7.95 28.32
CA GLY A 357 -10.58 8.58 29.25
C GLY A 357 -9.50 9.40 28.52
N ASN A 358 -8.25 8.97 28.61
CA ASN A 358 -7.08 9.54 27.93
C ASN A 358 -6.67 8.75 26.66
N ILE A 359 -7.39 7.70 26.32
CA ILE A 359 -7.12 6.85 25.14
C ILE A 359 -7.98 7.30 23.98
N HIS A 360 -7.33 7.64 22.85
CA HIS A 360 -7.96 8.10 21.61
C HIS A 360 -7.71 7.07 20.51
N ILE A 361 -8.78 6.51 19.95
CA ILE A 361 -8.73 5.40 18.99
C ILE A 361 -9.25 5.86 17.63
N ASP A 362 -8.37 5.91 16.64
CA ASP A 362 -8.74 6.07 15.23
C ASP A 362 -9.03 4.70 14.61
N ILE A 363 -10.28 4.49 14.23
CA ILE A 363 -10.78 3.24 13.63
C ILE A 363 -10.82 3.29 12.09
N TRP A 364 -10.41 4.40 11.49
CA TRP A 364 -10.59 4.67 10.06
C TRP A 364 -9.42 4.24 9.18
N GLY A 365 -8.43 3.53 9.74
CA GLY A 365 -7.31 2.97 8.98
C GLY A 365 -6.46 4.02 8.27
N GLY A 366 -6.27 5.20 8.91
CA GLY A 366 -5.51 6.31 8.34
C GLY A 366 -6.29 7.24 7.39
N GLU A 367 -7.59 7.00 7.19
CA GLU A 367 -8.47 7.89 6.42
C GLU A 367 -8.99 9.09 7.24
N GLN A 368 -8.90 9.04 8.57
CA GLN A 368 -9.47 10.07 9.45
C GLN A 368 -8.93 11.47 9.12
N GLN A 369 -7.61 11.63 9.03
CA GLN A 369 -7.01 12.95 8.76
C GLN A 369 -7.32 13.48 7.36
N PRO A 370 -7.19 12.72 6.25
CA PRO A 370 -7.62 13.16 4.93
C PRO A 370 -9.11 13.51 4.86
N MET A 371 -9.96 12.68 5.47
CA MET A 371 -11.41 12.94 5.47
C MET A 371 -11.76 14.18 6.30
N ARG A 372 -11.09 14.40 7.44
CA ARG A 372 -11.23 15.63 8.23
C ARG A 372 -10.80 16.87 7.42
N LEU A 373 -9.68 16.80 6.71
CA LEU A 373 -9.23 17.90 5.84
C LEU A 373 -10.27 18.22 4.76
N ILE A 374 -10.86 17.20 4.12
CA ILE A 374 -11.93 17.37 3.13
C ILE A 374 -13.17 18.00 3.80
N ALA A 375 -13.54 17.57 4.99
CA ALA A 375 -14.68 18.11 5.74
C ALA A 375 -14.47 19.59 6.11
N LEU A 376 -13.27 19.97 6.55
CA LEU A 376 -12.90 21.35 6.84
C LEU A 376 -12.95 22.23 5.57
N ALA A 377 -12.39 21.73 4.46
CA ALA A 377 -12.46 22.45 3.19
C ALA A 377 -13.91 22.63 2.70
N ALA A 378 -14.76 21.61 2.87
CA ALA A 378 -16.18 21.70 2.52
C ALA A 378 -16.94 22.68 3.43
N LYS A 379 -16.60 22.72 4.74
CA LYS A 379 -17.14 23.72 5.69
C LYS A 379 -16.76 25.13 5.28
N GLY A 380 -15.47 25.37 5.00
CA GLY A 380 -14.99 26.69 4.55
C GLY A 380 -15.62 27.14 3.23
N ALA A 381 -15.78 26.24 2.27
CA ALA A 381 -16.47 26.54 1.01
C ALA A 381 -17.94 26.95 1.23
N ARG A 382 -18.66 26.33 2.18
CA ARG A 382 -20.04 26.71 2.52
C ARG A 382 -20.09 28.09 3.21
N GLN A 383 -19.14 28.37 4.10
CA GLN A 383 -19.01 29.66 4.77
C GLN A 383 -18.80 30.76 3.73
N THR A 384 -17.83 30.59 2.83
CA THR A 384 -17.57 31.56 1.74
C THR A 384 -18.81 31.76 0.84
N HIS A 385 -19.54 30.68 0.52
CA HIS A 385 -20.76 30.78 -0.29
C HIS A 385 -21.87 31.59 0.42
N ARG A 386 -21.88 31.63 1.77
CA ARG A 386 -22.82 32.42 2.57
C ARG A 386 -22.32 33.84 2.84
N GLY A 387 -21.15 34.22 2.30
CA GLY A 387 -20.52 35.52 2.57
C GLY A 387 -19.83 35.60 3.94
N GLU A 388 -19.61 34.48 4.60
CA GLU A 388 -18.91 34.38 5.88
C GLU A 388 -17.40 34.20 5.65
N THR A 389 -16.57 34.54 6.63
CA THR A 389 -15.13 34.26 6.59
C THR A 389 -14.90 32.75 6.72
N SER A 390 -14.10 32.17 5.84
CA SER A 390 -13.75 30.74 5.90
C SER A 390 -12.81 30.47 7.07
N ASP A 391 -13.17 29.49 7.89
CA ASP A 391 -12.27 28.97 8.95
C ASP A 391 -11.17 28.05 8.38
N PHE A 392 -11.36 27.53 7.14
CA PHE A 392 -10.37 26.71 6.45
C PHE A 392 -9.32 27.61 5.78
N GLY A 393 -8.07 27.40 6.14
CA GLY A 393 -6.95 28.20 5.67
C GLY A 393 -5.67 27.42 5.37
N PRO A 394 -4.60 28.14 4.98
CA PRO A 394 -3.29 27.55 4.72
C PRO A 394 -2.72 26.75 5.90
N ASP A 395 -3.04 27.15 7.12
CA ASP A 395 -2.56 26.48 8.35
C ASP A 395 -3.06 25.05 8.50
N ASP A 396 -4.29 24.77 8.05
CA ASP A 396 -4.86 23.41 8.07
C ASP A 396 -4.13 22.50 7.09
N VAL A 397 -3.82 23.02 5.90
CA VAL A 397 -3.05 22.31 4.89
C VAL A 397 -1.61 22.10 5.37
N GLU A 398 -0.97 23.14 5.92
CA GLU A 398 0.38 23.07 6.46
C GLU A 398 0.47 22.01 7.56
N ARG A 399 -0.47 22.01 8.52
CA ARG A 399 -0.56 21.02 9.59
C ARG A 399 -0.68 19.61 9.02
N PHE A 400 -1.57 19.41 8.04
CA PHE A 400 -1.72 18.12 7.38
C PHE A 400 -0.42 17.67 6.71
N VAL A 401 0.26 18.55 5.98
CA VAL A 401 1.54 18.25 5.30
C VAL A 401 2.64 17.91 6.29
N ARG A 402 2.76 18.67 7.39
CA ARG A 402 3.75 18.42 8.45
C ARG A 402 3.63 17.00 9.04
N TYR A 403 2.41 16.50 9.22
CA TYR A 403 2.19 15.11 9.68
C TYR A 403 2.63 14.04 8.67
N LYS A 404 2.84 14.40 7.41
CA LYS A 404 3.26 13.48 6.35
C LYS A 404 4.76 13.58 6.04
N LEU A 405 5.51 14.44 6.74
CA LEU A 405 6.96 14.54 6.58
C LEU A 405 7.65 13.23 6.94
N SER A 406 8.77 12.97 6.25
CA SER A 406 9.58 11.80 6.56
C SER A 406 10.19 11.93 7.96
N PRO A 407 10.47 10.82 8.65
CA PRO A 407 11.07 10.85 9.98
C PRO A 407 12.40 11.60 10.00
N ALA A 408 13.17 11.55 8.91
CA ALA A 408 14.44 12.28 8.80
C ALA A 408 14.22 13.80 8.76
N VAL A 409 13.27 14.28 7.96
CA VAL A 409 12.92 15.71 7.90
C VAL A 409 12.30 16.15 9.21
N GLY A 410 11.40 15.35 9.79
CA GLY A 410 10.83 15.61 11.11
C GLY A 410 11.91 15.73 12.18
N ALA A 411 12.88 14.82 12.21
CA ALA A 411 14.00 14.89 13.14
C ALA A 411 14.82 16.17 13.01
N LEU A 412 15.14 16.58 11.77
CA LEU A 412 15.90 17.82 11.53
C LEU A 412 15.14 19.06 12.03
N LEU A 413 13.84 19.13 11.74
CA LEU A 413 12.98 20.22 12.21
C LEU A 413 12.90 20.25 13.76
N GLU A 414 12.70 19.10 14.37
CA GLU A 414 12.61 18.96 15.84
C GLU A 414 13.93 19.33 16.52
N GLN A 415 15.06 18.84 15.99
CA GLN A 415 16.40 19.16 16.52
C GLN A 415 16.73 20.67 16.39
N GLY A 416 16.28 21.31 15.31
CA GLY A 416 16.50 22.74 15.07
C GLY A 416 15.59 23.64 15.88
N THR A 417 14.33 23.23 16.14
CA THR A 417 13.30 24.07 16.77
C THR A 417 13.03 23.74 18.25
N GLY A 418 13.38 22.53 18.69
CA GLY A 418 12.98 22.00 20.02
C GLY A 418 11.50 21.69 20.11
N LYS A 419 10.76 21.69 18.99
CA LYS A 419 9.32 21.47 18.92
C LYS A 419 9.02 20.29 18.00
N ASN A 420 8.01 19.51 18.36
CA ASN A 420 7.51 18.43 17.51
C ASN A 420 6.81 18.99 16.24
N VAL A 421 6.40 18.10 15.34
CA VAL A 421 5.76 18.48 14.06
C VAL A 421 4.45 19.30 14.24
N ILE A 422 3.83 19.25 15.41
CA ILE A 422 2.62 20.03 15.75
C ILE A 422 2.91 21.30 16.52
N GLY A 423 4.19 21.64 16.70
CA GLY A 423 4.62 22.89 17.35
C GLY A 423 4.72 22.84 18.88
N GLN A 424 4.47 21.68 19.51
CA GLN A 424 4.62 21.51 20.96
C GLN A 424 6.11 21.33 21.30
N LYS A 425 6.52 21.88 22.45
CA LYS A 425 7.88 21.71 22.97
C LYS A 425 8.15 20.25 23.31
N ILE A 426 9.29 19.73 22.83
CA ILE A 426 9.71 18.38 23.18
C ILE A 426 10.41 18.41 24.52
N GLU A 427 9.91 17.64 25.48
CA GLU A 427 10.51 17.50 26.79
C GLU A 427 11.33 16.22 26.90
N GLY A 428 12.33 16.24 27.82
CA GLY A 428 13.03 15.02 28.21
C GLY A 428 12.08 14.07 28.95
N LYS A 429 12.37 12.77 28.90
CA LYS A 429 11.60 11.75 29.62
C LYS A 429 12.45 11.09 30.70
N THR A 430 11.88 10.87 31.87
CA THR A 430 12.47 10.04 32.92
C THR A 430 11.82 8.66 32.85
N ILE A 431 12.61 7.62 32.69
CA ILE A 431 12.14 6.24 32.64
C ILE A 431 12.57 5.55 33.94
N PRO A 432 11.62 5.11 34.79
CA PRO A 432 11.95 4.30 35.94
C PRO A 432 12.46 2.94 35.52
N THR A 433 13.63 2.53 36.03
CA THR A 433 14.18 1.20 35.79
C THR A 433 14.45 0.52 37.14
N PRO A 434 14.56 -0.85 37.16
CA PRO A 434 14.87 -1.58 38.39
C PRO A 434 16.19 -1.17 39.08
N ILE A 435 17.08 -0.47 38.35
CA ILE A 435 18.38 -0.02 38.85
C ILE A 435 18.47 1.50 39.07
N GLY A 436 17.32 2.20 38.96
CA GLY A 436 17.20 3.67 39.16
C GLY A 436 16.60 4.38 37.95
N ASP A 437 16.26 5.65 38.15
CA ASP A 437 15.64 6.47 37.11
C ASP A 437 16.66 6.91 36.05
N VAL A 438 16.32 6.68 34.78
CA VAL A 438 17.13 7.12 33.63
C VAL A 438 16.50 8.35 33.01
N ASN A 439 17.21 9.48 33.06
CA ASN A 439 16.80 10.75 32.44
C ASN A 439 17.24 10.79 30.97
N ILE A 440 16.29 10.82 30.06
CA ILE A 440 16.54 10.93 28.61
C ILE A 440 16.34 12.38 28.20
N PRO A 441 17.39 13.07 27.69
CA PRO A 441 17.25 14.46 27.25
C PRO A 441 16.35 14.54 26.01
N TRP A 442 15.66 15.67 25.82
CA TRP A 442 14.68 15.85 24.75
C TRP A 442 15.21 15.54 23.35
N ARG A 443 16.49 15.84 23.08
CA ARG A 443 17.13 15.51 21.79
C ARG A 443 17.21 14.00 21.54
N ALA A 444 17.48 13.24 22.58
CA ALA A 444 17.50 11.78 22.49
C ALA A 444 16.07 11.22 22.37
N VAL A 445 15.08 11.80 23.06
CA VAL A 445 13.65 11.45 22.91
C VAL A 445 13.22 11.66 21.46
N SER A 446 13.52 12.82 20.86
CA SER A 446 13.21 13.11 19.46
C SER A 446 13.90 12.12 18.51
N ALA A 447 15.18 11.82 18.70
CA ALA A 447 15.91 10.87 17.84
C ALA A 447 15.37 9.45 17.98
N LEU A 448 15.12 8.97 19.20
CA LEU A 448 14.60 7.62 19.47
C LEU A 448 13.20 7.42 18.87
N SER A 449 12.33 8.44 18.96
CA SER A 449 10.99 8.39 18.36
C SER A 449 10.99 8.20 16.85
N LYS A 450 12.12 8.37 16.15
CA LYS A 450 12.23 8.17 14.71
C LYS A 450 12.77 6.79 14.33
N VAL A 451 13.28 6.01 15.28
CA VAL A 451 13.90 4.70 15.03
C VAL A 451 13.24 3.55 15.78
N ILE A 452 12.41 3.83 16.78
CA ILE A 452 11.63 2.82 17.47
C ILE A 452 10.36 2.51 16.64
N PRO A 453 10.01 1.24 16.37
CA PRO A 453 8.77 0.90 15.67
C PRO A 453 7.54 1.56 16.30
N ILE A 454 6.61 2.05 15.49
CA ILE A 454 5.42 2.81 15.96
C ILE A 454 4.65 2.01 17.01
N ILE A 455 4.46 0.72 16.78
CA ILE A 455 3.76 -0.16 17.72
C ILE A 455 4.44 -0.21 19.10
N VAL A 456 5.77 -0.19 19.15
CA VAL A 456 6.53 -0.17 20.40
C VAL A 456 6.41 1.19 21.09
N GLN A 457 6.35 2.28 20.30
CA GLN A 457 6.14 3.62 20.85
C GLN A 457 4.79 3.74 21.54
N SER A 458 3.71 3.31 20.91
CA SER A 458 2.35 3.34 21.49
C SER A 458 2.27 2.55 22.81
N GLY A 459 2.90 1.37 22.86
CA GLY A 459 2.98 0.59 24.11
C GLY A 459 3.82 1.27 25.20
N ALA A 460 4.96 1.86 24.83
CA ALA A 460 5.83 2.57 25.77
C ALA A 460 5.16 3.86 26.28
N GLU A 461 4.44 4.60 25.45
CA GLU A 461 3.65 5.75 25.86
C GLU A 461 2.58 5.35 26.88
N ALA A 462 1.78 4.35 26.58
CA ALA A 462 0.77 3.85 27.50
C ALA A 462 1.37 3.42 28.86
N TYR A 463 2.48 2.70 28.83
CA TYR A 463 3.17 2.30 30.07
C TYR A 463 3.70 3.49 30.87
N THR A 464 4.31 4.48 30.20
CA THR A 464 4.87 5.68 30.87
C THR A 464 3.78 6.62 31.39
N GLU A 465 2.57 6.62 30.80
CA GLU A 465 1.41 7.37 31.28
C GLU A 465 0.65 6.63 32.40
N GLY A 466 1.14 5.46 32.84
CA GLY A 466 0.62 4.72 33.98
C GLY A 466 -0.56 3.81 33.69
N GLU A 467 -0.78 3.46 32.43
CA GLU A 467 -1.80 2.49 32.05
C GLU A 467 -1.46 1.08 32.58
N ASP A 468 -2.48 0.33 32.94
CA ASP A 468 -2.30 -1.04 33.42
C ASP A 468 -1.77 -1.97 32.30
N PRO A 469 -1.08 -3.09 32.65
CA PRO A 469 -0.50 -3.98 31.64
C PRO A 469 -1.50 -4.56 30.65
N LYS A 470 -2.77 -4.75 31.01
CA LYS A 470 -3.80 -5.29 30.11
C LYS A 470 -4.17 -4.23 29.06
N THR A 471 -4.27 -2.98 29.48
CA THR A 471 -4.50 -1.84 28.57
C THR A 471 -3.33 -1.67 27.62
N VAL A 472 -2.07 -1.74 28.09
CA VAL A 472 -0.88 -1.71 27.23
C VAL A 472 -0.90 -2.82 26.17
N VAL A 473 -1.20 -4.07 26.58
CA VAL A 473 -1.33 -5.20 25.64
C VAL A 473 -2.46 -4.97 24.64
N SER A 474 -3.60 -4.43 25.10
CA SER A 474 -4.74 -4.12 24.20
C SER A 474 -4.40 -3.05 23.18
N ILE A 475 -3.62 -2.03 23.56
CA ILE A 475 -3.10 -1.00 22.64
C ILE A 475 -2.18 -1.64 21.59
N LEU A 476 -1.22 -2.47 22.00
CA LEU A 476 -0.32 -3.16 21.09
C LEU A 476 -1.06 -4.06 20.10
N LEU A 477 -2.07 -4.79 20.56
CA LEU A 477 -2.93 -5.61 19.70
C LEU A 477 -3.75 -4.75 18.73
N GLY A 478 -4.35 -3.66 19.23
CA GLY A 478 -5.12 -2.73 18.40
C GLY A 478 -4.28 -2.10 17.29
N GLU A 479 -3.08 -1.63 17.62
CA GLU A 479 -2.11 -1.11 16.64
C GLU A 479 -1.72 -2.16 15.60
N SER A 480 -1.48 -3.41 16.03
CA SER A 480 -1.17 -4.53 15.13
C SER A 480 -2.31 -4.83 14.16
N LEU A 481 -3.56 -4.58 14.58
CA LEU A 481 -4.76 -4.75 13.78
C LEU A 481 -5.11 -3.52 12.93
N GLY A 482 -4.32 -2.44 13.00
CA GLY A 482 -4.49 -1.26 12.15
C GLY A 482 -5.29 -0.12 12.76
N LEU A 483 -5.66 -0.20 14.02
CA LEU A 483 -6.13 0.94 14.78
C LEU A 483 -4.95 1.89 15.02
N SER A 484 -5.19 3.21 15.06
CA SER A 484 -4.20 4.14 15.58
C SER A 484 -4.64 4.59 16.97
N ILE A 485 -3.84 4.25 17.97
CA ILE A 485 -4.19 4.50 19.37
C ILE A 485 -3.17 5.48 19.94
N SER A 486 -3.66 6.57 20.51
CA SER A 486 -2.84 7.58 21.18
C SER A 486 -3.29 7.72 22.64
N VAL A 487 -2.34 7.86 23.53
CA VAL A 487 -2.61 8.12 24.97
C VAL A 487 -2.11 9.52 25.30
N TYR A 488 -2.97 10.36 25.84
CA TYR A 488 -2.63 11.74 26.20
C TYR A 488 -2.59 11.92 27.71
N LYS A 489 -1.64 12.72 28.19
CA LYS A 489 -1.64 13.16 29.60
C LYS A 489 -2.94 13.89 29.96
N ARG A 490 -3.50 13.51 31.07
CA ARG A 490 -4.54 14.32 31.75
C ARG A 490 -3.96 15.60 32.32
#